data_f194bf4b483cacea4b7d011f814a4cb1
#
_entry.id   f194bf4b483cacea4b7d011f814a4cb1
#
_cell.length_a   1.000
_cell.length_b   1.000
_cell.length_c   1.000
_cell.angle_alpha   90.00
_cell.angle_beta   90.00
_cell.angle_gamma   90.00
#
_symmetry.space_group_name_H-M   'P 1'
#
loop_
_entity.id
_entity.type
_entity.pdbx_description
1 polymer ?
#
loop_
_entity_poly.entity_id
_entity_poly.type
_entity_poly.pdbx_seq_one_letter_code
_entity_poly.pdbx_strand_id
1 'polypeptide(L)'
;MGADFSKVRSNPLRNYAGVELKQGAVLLDADANEGTAIFDRRLRALASDVLGRATVGANTKDAFRITLGTTGTGAQTLNIGPGRLYVDGLLAENHGDPNPADRVFDPLIAEPCFSTPVPYESQPYLPDPPALPRVGRHLVYLDVWNREVTHVEQPDLVETAVGVETSSRLQTVWQVRVLGEEAGGA
;
A
#
# COMPACT_ATOMS: atom_id res chain seq x y z
N MET A 1 17.87 8.59 -1.90
CA MET A 1 17.99 10.00 -1.50
C MET A 1 16.56 10.53 -1.52
N GLY A 2 15.99 10.90 -0.37
CA GLY A 2 14.62 11.43 -0.33
C GLY A 2 14.53 12.77 -1.05
N ALA A 3 13.35 13.11 -1.59
CA ALA A 3 13.10 14.41 -2.17
C ALA A 3 13.16 15.51 -1.10
N ASP A 4 13.49 16.73 -1.50
CA ASP A 4 13.51 17.90 -0.63
C ASP A 4 12.08 18.45 -0.52
N PHE A 5 11.38 18.02 0.53
CA PHE A 5 10.01 18.45 0.79
C PHE A 5 9.95 19.66 1.69
N SER A 6 9.01 20.53 1.38
CA SER A 6 8.64 21.60 2.31
C SER A 6 8.19 21.06 3.64
N LYS A 7 8.63 21.68 4.70
CA LYS A 7 8.34 21.27 6.07
C LYS A 7 6.83 21.27 6.34
N VAL A 8 6.28 20.12 6.68
CA VAL A 8 4.92 20.00 7.23
C VAL A 8 4.88 20.62 8.61
N ARG A 9 4.03 21.61 8.80
CA ARG A 9 3.89 22.38 10.06
C ARG A 9 2.82 21.81 10.99
N SER A 10 2.15 20.75 10.58
CA SER A 10 1.04 20.15 11.31
C SER A 10 1.47 19.71 12.71
N ASN A 11 0.75 20.20 13.71
CA ASN A 11 0.87 19.75 15.10
C ASN A 11 -0.47 19.17 15.54
N PRO A 12 -0.56 17.85 15.75
CA PRO A 12 -1.80 17.19 16.16
C PRO A 12 -2.45 17.76 17.42
N LEU A 13 -1.64 18.33 18.34
CA LEU A 13 -2.13 18.92 19.59
C LEU A 13 -2.97 20.18 19.38
N ARG A 14 -2.86 20.83 18.23
CA ARG A 14 -3.67 22.01 17.88
C ARG A 14 -5.03 21.66 17.30
N ASN A 15 -5.31 20.38 17.04
CA ASN A 15 -6.59 19.87 16.55
C ASN A 15 -7.08 20.54 15.24
N TYR A 16 -6.17 20.91 14.35
CA TYR A 16 -6.56 21.46 13.07
C TYR A 16 -7.37 20.43 12.26
N ALA A 17 -8.44 20.91 11.63
CA ALA A 17 -9.31 20.09 10.80
C ALA A 17 -8.96 20.18 9.32
N GLY A 18 -8.25 21.22 8.90
CA GLY A 18 -7.85 21.44 7.51
C GLY A 18 -7.05 22.74 7.39
N VAL A 19 -6.70 23.08 6.16
CA VAL A 19 -6.06 24.33 5.77
C VAL A 19 -7.02 25.10 4.88
N GLU A 20 -7.27 26.38 5.22
CA GLU A 20 -8.07 27.29 4.41
C GLU A 20 -7.17 28.35 3.78
N LEU A 21 -7.22 28.45 2.46
CA LEU A 21 -6.43 29.43 1.72
C LEU A 21 -7.14 30.79 1.70
N LYS A 22 -6.38 31.87 1.91
CA LYS A 22 -6.89 33.23 1.86
C LYS A 22 -6.93 33.73 0.42
N GLN A 23 -7.99 34.46 0.07
CA GLN A 23 -8.11 35.09 -1.24
C GLN A 23 -6.94 36.05 -1.48
N GLY A 24 -6.32 35.94 -2.67
CA GLY A 24 -5.21 36.80 -3.08
C GLY A 24 -3.86 36.51 -2.41
N ALA A 25 -3.78 35.47 -1.56
CA ALA A 25 -2.52 35.01 -0.99
C ALA A 25 -1.79 34.05 -1.93
N VAL A 26 -0.46 33.98 -1.78
CA VAL A 26 0.35 33.01 -2.50
C VAL A 26 0.09 31.62 -1.91
N LEU A 27 -0.17 30.66 -2.79
CA LEU A 27 -0.24 29.26 -2.41
C LEU A 27 1.17 28.73 -2.12
N LEU A 28 1.39 28.25 -0.90
CA LEU A 28 2.63 27.59 -0.53
C LEU A 28 2.45 26.07 -0.60
N ASP A 29 3.46 25.39 -1.11
CA ASP A 29 3.56 23.92 -1.11
C ASP A 29 3.48 23.35 0.31
N ALA A 30 4.05 24.06 1.31
CA ALA A 30 3.93 23.70 2.72
C ALA A 30 2.47 23.65 3.22
N ASP A 31 1.63 24.57 2.75
CA ASP A 31 0.21 24.64 3.16
C ASP A 31 -0.59 23.48 2.51
N ALA A 32 -0.29 23.17 1.24
CA ALA A 32 -0.88 22.03 0.54
C ALA A 32 -0.50 20.69 1.19
N ASN A 33 0.78 20.51 1.52
CA ASN A 33 1.29 19.31 2.19
C ASN A 33 0.71 19.18 3.61
N GLU A 34 0.56 20.29 4.36
CA GLU A 34 -0.06 20.29 5.67
C GLU A 34 -1.54 19.90 5.61
N GLY A 35 -2.29 20.41 4.65
CA GLY A 35 -3.70 20.03 4.44
C GLY A 35 -3.85 18.53 4.18
N THR A 36 -3.00 17.98 3.33
CA THR A 36 -2.97 16.53 3.04
C THR A 36 -2.63 15.70 4.28
N ALA A 37 -1.63 16.11 5.05
CA ALA A 37 -1.22 15.42 6.27
C ALA A 37 -2.32 15.42 7.36
N ILE A 38 -3.05 16.53 7.50
CA ILE A 38 -4.19 16.65 8.42
C ILE A 38 -5.29 15.68 8.00
N PHE A 39 -5.62 15.64 6.70
CA PHE A 39 -6.65 14.78 6.16
C PHE A 39 -6.29 13.29 6.32
N ASP A 40 -5.08 12.89 5.93
CA ASP A 40 -4.59 11.52 6.08
C ASP A 40 -4.65 11.06 7.55
N ARG A 41 -4.16 11.89 8.48
CA ARG A 41 -4.21 11.59 9.91
C ARG A 41 -5.65 11.36 10.40
N ARG A 42 -6.58 12.22 10.00
CA ARG A 42 -7.99 12.10 10.44
C ARG A 42 -8.65 10.87 9.86
N LEU A 43 -8.37 10.55 8.59
CA LEU A 43 -8.88 9.35 7.93
C LEU A 43 -8.33 8.08 8.60
N ARG A 44 -7.04 8.04 8.91
CA ARG A 44 -6.43 6.90 9.62
C ARG A 44 -6.99 6.73 11.02
N ALA A 45 -7.18 7.82 11.76
CA ALA A 45 -7.80 7.77 13.08
C ALA A 45 -9.22 7.21 12.99
N LEU A 46 -10.04 7.73 12.06
CA LEU A 46 -11.38 7.22 11.82
C LEU A 46 -11.38 5.73 11.47
N ALA A 47 -10.52 5.31 10.53
CA ALA A 47 -10.43 3.91 10.12
C ALA A 47 -10.00 3.01 11.28
N SER A 48 -9.00 3.42 12.07
CA SER A 48 -8.52 2.67 13.23
C SER A 48 -9.58 2.56 14.33
N ASP A 49 -10.31 3.65 14.61
CA ASP A 49 -11.32 3.69 15.66
C ASP A 49 -12.58 2.88 15.28
N VAL A 50 -12.97 2.91 14.00
CA VAL A 50 -14.21 2.25 13.52
C VAL A 50 -13.95 0.79 13.11
N LEU A 51 -12.85 0.53 12.40
CA LEU A 51 -12.54 -0.79 11.87
C LEU A 51 -11.60 -1.60 12.78
N GLY A 52 -10.89 -0.95 13.69
CA GLY A 52 -9.87 -1.59 14.52
C GLY A 52 -8.53 -1.73 13.78
N ARG A 53 -7.64 -2.55 14.36
CA ARG A 53 -6.24 -2.64 13.93
C ARG A 53 -6.01 -3.41 12.63
N ALA A 54 -6.88 -4.37 12.32
CA ALA A 54 -6.80 -5.17 11.10
C ALA A 54 -8.19 -5.63 10.69
N THR A 55 -8.67 -5.18 9.52
CA THR A 55 -10.02 -5.51 9.04
C THR A 55 -10.06 -5.59 7.53
N VAL A 56 -10.63 -6.67 6.99
CA VAL A 56 -10.89 -6.81 5.55
C VAL A 56 -12.08 -5.96 5.13
N GLY A 57 -12.06 -5.46 3.90
CA GLY A 57 -13.18 -4.73 3.31
C GLY A 57 -14.44 -5.61 3.23
N ALA A 58 -15.62 -5.04 3.52
CA ALA A 58 -16.89 -5.77 3.52
C ALA A 58 -17.18 -6.47 2.18
N ASN A 59 -16.78 -5.86 1.06
CA ASN A 59 -16.98 -6.37 -0.29
C ASN A 59 -15.84 -7.30 -0.77
N THR A 60 -14.76 -7.43 0.01
CA THR A 60 -13.59 -8.24 -0.33
C THR A 60 -13.18 -9.13 0.84
N LYS A 61 -14.09 -10.01 1.24
CA LYS A 61 -13.96 -10.83 2.47
C LYS A 61 -12.75 -11.77 2.48
N ASP A 62 -12.27 -12.16 1.30
CA ASP A 62 -11.11 -13.02 1.12
C ASP A 62 -9.81 -12.24 0.83
N ALA A 63 -9.83 -10.92 1.03
CA ALA A 63 -8.66 -10.07 0.85
C ALA A 63 -7.48 -10.55 1.70
N PHE A 64 -6.33 -10.70 1.07
CA PHE A 64 -5.08 -11.19 1.67
C PHE A 64 -5.20 -12.59 2.31
N ARG A 65 -6.26 -13.34 1.99
CA ARG A 65 -6.39 -14.74 2.38
C ARG A 65 -5.29 -15.56 1.74
N ILE A 66 -4.53 -16.27 2.56
CA ILE A 66 -3.46 -17.13 2.10
C ILE A 66 -4.01 -18.53 1.85
N THR A 67 -3.79 -19.04 0.65
CA THR A 67 -4.14 -20.41 0.26
C THR A 67 -2.94 -21.11 -0.37
N LEU A 68 -2.89 -22.43 -0.23
CA LEU A 68 -1.86 -23.21 -0.93
C LEU A 68 -2.18 -23.27 -2.43
N GLY A 69 -1.15 -23.10 -3.24
CA GLY A 69 -1.22 -23.17 -4.68
C GLY A 69 -0.06 -23.99 -5.26
N THR A 70 -0.05 -24.06 -6.56
CA THR A 70 1.04 -24.70 -7.32
C THR A 70 1.50 -23.75 -8.41
N THR A 71 2.81 -23.59 -8.56
CA THR A 71 3.39 -22.86 -9.68
C THR A 71 3.19 -23.61 -10.98
N GLY A 72 3.37 -22.94 -12.12
CA GLY A 72 3.34 -23.58 -13.44
C GLY A 72 4.38 -24.70 -13.62
N THR A 73 5.40 -24.76 -12.76
CA THR A 73 6.43 -25.84 -12.71
C THR A 73 6.08 -26.97 -11.75
N GLY A 74 4.90 -26.92 -11.09
CA GLY A 74 4.45 -27.93 -10.14
C GLY A 74 5.00 -27.77 -8.71
N ALA A 75 5.76 -26.71 -8.42
CA ALA A 75 6.22 -26.41 -7.07
C ALA A 75 5.08 -25.83 -6.21
N GLN A 76 5.11 -26.09 -4.91
CA GLN A 76 4.16 -25.46 -3.98
C GLN A 76 4.44 -23.97 -3.85
N THR A 77 3.37 -23.17 -3.82
CA THR A 77 3.40 -21.74 -3.57
C THR A 77 2.27 -21.35 -2.63
N LEU A 78 2.27 -20.09 -2.20
CA LEU A 78 1.15 -19.45 -1.53
C LEU A 78 0.45 -18.52 -2.51
N ASN A 79 -0.87 -18.58 -2.54
CA ASN A 79 -1.69 -17.62 -3.26
C ASN A 79 -2.25 -16.59 -2.28
N ILE A 80 -2.16 -15.32 -2.64
CA ILE A 80 -2.59 -14.17 -1.85
C ILE A 80 -3.89 -13.66 -2.44
N GLY A 81 -4.97 -13.75 -1.70
CA GLY A 81 -6.30 -13.31 -2.12
C GLY A 81 -6.34 -11.82 -2.44
N PRO A 82 -6.97 -11.43 -3.56
CA PRO A 82 -7.12 -10.03 -3.92
C PRO A 82 -8.16 -9.34 -3.04
N GLY A 83 -8.05 -8.02 -2.92
CA GLY A 83 -8.99 -7.19 -2.18
C GLY A 83 -8.32 -6.17 -1.27
N ARG A 84 -9.09 -5.63 -0.34
CA ARG A 84 -8.71 -4.54 0.55
C ARG A 84 -8.62 -4.99 2.01
N LEU A 85 -7.53 -4.61 2.66
CA LEU A 85 -7.31 -4.81 4.09
C LEU A 85 -6.86 -3.49 4.71
N TYR A 86 -7.48 -3.12 5.81
CA TYR A 86 -7.08 -1.97 6.62
C TYR A 86 -6.17 -2.45 7.75
N VAL A 87 -4.98 -1.86 7.86
CA VAL A 87 -3.99 -2.17 8.89
C VAL A 87 -3.59 -0.88 9.60
N ASP A 88 -3.95 -0.75 10.87
CA ASP A 88 -3.74 0.48 11.68
C ASP A 88 -4.13 1.76 10.91
N GLY A 89 -5.26 1.71 10.20
CA GLY A 89 -5.80 2.80 9.40
C GLY A 89 -5.15 2.98 8.02
N LEU A 90 -4.12 2.23 7.67
CA LEU A 90 -3.59 2.17 6.31
C LEU A 90 -4.44 1.26 5.44
N LEU A 91 -4.76 1.70 4.24
CA LEU A 91 -5.44 0.88 3.25
C LEU A 91 -4.41 0.13 2.40
N ALA A 92 -4.34 -1.19 2.58
CA ALA A 92 -3.60 -2.09 1.70
C ALA A 92 -4.54 -2.63 0.62
N GLU A 93 -4.16 -2.50 -0.65
CA GLU A 93 -4.92 -2.97 -1.79
C GLU A 93 -4.12 -4.00 -2.59
N ASN A 94 -4.69 -5.18 -2.73
CA ASN A 94 -4.21 -6.21 -3.64
C ASN A 94 -5.17 -6.30 -4.83
N HIS A 95 -4.81 -5.72 -5.97
CA HIS A 95 -5.64 -5.70 -7.16
C HIS A 95 -5.69 -7.05 -7.90
N GLY A 96 -4.98 -8.04 -7.38
CA GLY A 96 -4.85 -9.34 -8.02
C GLY A 96 -3.73 -9.38 -9.06
N ASP A 97 -3.57 -10.53 -9.69
CA ASP A 97 -2.62 -10.69 -10.80
C ASP A 97 -3.15 -9.89 -12.00
N PRO A 98 -2.40 -8.88 -12.48
CA PRO A 98 -2.90 -8.00 -13.54
C PRO A 98 -3.05 -8.78 -14.84
N ASN A 99 -4.28 -9.04 -15.23
CA ASN A 99 -4.57 -9.48 -16.59
C ASN A 99 -4.44 -8.24 -17.51
N PRO A 100 -3.59 -8.28 -18.55
CA PRO A 100 -3.44 -7.16 -19.50
C PRO A 100 -4.75 -6.72 -20.17
N ALA A 101 -5.77 -7.59 -20.21
CA ALA A 101 -7.10 -7.29 -20.75
C ALA A 101 -7.99 -6.49 -19.78
N ASP A 102 -7.69 -6.50 -18.47
CA ASP A 102 -8.50 -5.86 -17.42
C ASP A 102 -8.02 -4.45 -17.08
N ARG A 103 -7.52 -3.74 -18.05
CA ARG A 103 -6.98 -2.39 -17.86
C ARG A 103 -8.05 -1.42 -17.39
N VAL A 104 -7.76 -0.80 -16.24
CA VAL A 104 -8.30 0.48 -15.78
C VAL A 104 -9.76 0.44 -15.37
N PHE A 105 -10.05 -0.24 -14.28
CA PHE A 105 -11.24 0.10 -13.51
C PHE A 105 -10.83 0.46 -12.08
N ASP A 106 -11.36 1.57 -11.58
CA ASP A 106 -11.22 1.90 -10.17
C ASP A 106 -11.82 0.76 -9.34
N PRO A 107 -11.02 0.05 -8.54
CA PRO A 107 -11.50 -1.07 -7.73
C PRO A 107 -12.56 -0.68 -6.70
N LEU A 108 -12.73 0.61 -6.40
CA LEU A 108 -13.81 1.12 -5.57
C LEU A 108 -15.17 1.01 -6.28
N ILE A 109 -15.18 1.01 -7.61
CA ILE A 109 -16.40 1.11 -8.42
C ILE A 109 -16.70 -0.21 -9.14
N ALA A 110 -15.67 -1.03 -9.44
CA ALA A 110 -15.84 -2.25 -10.22
C ALA A 110 -15.32 -3.48 -9.46
N GLU A 111 -16.22 -4.36 -9.04
CA GLU A 111 -15.90 -5.63 -8.37
C GLU A 111 -15.00 -6.60 -9.17
N PRO A 112 -14.98 -6.63 -10.50
CA PRO A 112 -14.18 -7.60 -11.26
C PRO A 112 -12.66 -7.49 -11.10
N CYS A 113 -12.15 -6.38 -10.58
CA CYS A 113 -10.71 -6.14 -10.44
C CYS A 113 -10.01 -7.00 -9.39
N PHE A 114 -10.76 -7.69 -8.53
CA PHE A 114 -10.22 -8.51 -7.46
C PHE A 114 -10.45 -10.01 -7.71
N SER A 115 -10.30 -10.49 -8.95
CA SER A 115 -10.70 -11.84 -9.29
C SER A 115 -9.59 -12.89 -9.18
N THR A 116 -8.33 -12.52 -9.39
CA THR A 116 -7.22 -13.48 -9.50
C THR A 116 -6.23 -13.32 -8.35
N PRO A 117 -6.00 -14.37 -7.54
CA PRO A 117 -4.99 -14.32 -6.48
C PRO A 117 -3.58 -14.09 -7.04
N VAL A 118 -2.76 -13.38 -6.28
CA VAL A 118 -1.34 -13.14 -6.61
C VAL A 118 -0.50 -14.27 -6.01
N PRO A 119 0.33 -14.97 -6.81
CA PRO A 119 1.31 -15.91 -6.27
C PRO A 119 2.34 -15.20 -5.39
N TYR A 120 2.82 -15.87 -4.35
CA TYR A 120 3.83 -15.34 -3.43
C TYR A 120 5.07 -14.81 -4.16
N GLU A 121 5.49 -15.49 -5.21
CA GLU A 121 6.65 -15.14 -6.02
C GLU A 121 6.43 -13.91 -6.93
N SER A 122 5.17 -13.50 -7.12
CA SER A 122 4.78 -12.41 -8.04
C SER A 122 4.25 -11.18 -7.31
N GLN A 123 4.53 -11.03 -6.02
CA GLN A 123 4.09 -9.88 -5.25
C GLN A 123 4.66 -8.58 -5.83
N PRO A 124 3.83 -7.52 -6.03
CA PRO A 124 4.25 -6.30 -6.71
C PRO A 124 5.35 -5.52 -5.95
N TYR A 125 5.40 -5.69 -4.62
CA TYR A 125 6.30 -4.92 -3.76
C TYR A 125 7.35 -5.78 -3.05
N LEU A 126 7.48 -7.05 -3.40
CA LEU A 126 8.52 -7.96 -2.90
C LEU A 126 9.22 -8.63 -4.08
N PRO A 127 10.15 -7.93 -4.74
CA PRO A 127 10.95 -8.54 -5.80
C PRO A 127 11.83 -9.64 -5.19
N ASP A 128 11.98 -10.75 -5.89
CA ASP A 128 12.80 -11.89 -5.51
C ASP A 128 12.53 -12.39 -4.06
N PRO A 129 11.30 -12.79 -3.72
CA PRO A 129 10.98 -13.23 -2.38
C PRO A 129 11.78 -14.47 -2.02
N PRO A 130 12.14 -14.65 -0.74
CA PRO A 130 12.81 -15.86 -0.27
C PRO A 130 12.02 -17.11 -0.61
N ALA A 131 12.71 -18.21 -0.92
CA ALA A 131 12.06 -19.49 -1.17
C ALA A 131 11.20 -19.93 0.02
N LEU A 132 10.02 -20.47 -0.26
CA LEU A 132 9.14 -20.97 0.80
C LEU A 132 9.79 -22.16 1.51
N PRO A 133 9.78 -22.19 2.85
CA PRO A 133 10.28 -23.32 3.61
C PRO A 133 9.40 -24.55 3.37
N ARG A 134 10.00 -25.72 3.29
CA ARG A 134 9.31 -26.99 2.93
C ARG A 134 8.84 -27.81 4.11
N VAL A 135 9.39 -27.59 5.29
CA VAL A 135 9.11 -28.36 6.50
C VAL A 135 9.03 -27.45 7.72
N GLY A 136 8.25 -27.85 8.70
CA GLY A 136 8.07 -27.12 9.95
C GLY A 136 6.80 -26.26 9.99
N ARG A 137 6.66 -25.50 11.07
CA ARG A 137 5.61 -24.49 11.24
C ARG A 137 6.18 -23.14 10.91
N HIS A 138 5.45 -22.35 10.16
CA HIS A 138 5.89 -21.05 9.73
C HIS A 138 4.79 -20.04 9.97
N LEU A 139 5.18 -18.83 10.39
CA LEU A 139 4.28 -17.70 10.51
C LEU A 139 4.23 -16.96 9.17
N VAL A 140 3.06 -16.87 8.59
CA VAL A 140 2.82 -15.99 7.44
C VAL A 140 2.21 -14.69 7.97
N TYR A 141 2.79 -13.54 7.61
CA TYR A 141 2.32 -12.24 8.05
C TYR A 141 2.31 -11.24 6.91
N LEU A 142 1.50 -10.21 7.05
CA LEU A 142 1.41 -9.08 6.15
C LEU A 142 2.14 -7.88 6.77
N ASP A 143 3.07 -7.31 6.03
CA ASP A 143 3.75 -6.06 6.35
C ASP A 143 3.18 -4.95 5.46
N VAL A 144 2.78 -3.81 6.05
CA VAL A 144 2.14 -2.69 5.34
C VAL A 144 2.76 -1.38 5.78
N TRP A 145 3.21 -0.58 4.82
CA TRP A 145 3.77 0.76 5.11
C TRP A 145 3.61 1.71 3.94
N ASN A 146 3.85 2.98 4.19
CA ASN A 146 3.95 3.98 3.13
C ASN A 146 5.40 4.20 2.72
N ARG A 147 5.64 4.33 1.42
CA ARG A 147 6.92 4.72 0.85
C ARG A 147 6.75 5.90 -0.10
N GLU A 148 7.81 6.63 -0.29
CA GLU A 148 7.92 7.63 -1.32
C GLU A 148 8.28 6.99 -2.65
N VAL A 149 7.62 7.44 -3.74
CA VAL A 149 7.93 7.07 -5.13
C VAL A 149 8.28 8.34 -5.87
N THR A 150 9.44 8.36 -6.51
CA THR A 150 9.97 9.47 -7.28
C THR A 150 10.07 9.12 -8.78
N HIS A 151 10.41 10.11 -9.61
CA HIS A 151 10.62 9.90 -11.04
C HIS A 151 11.71 8.86 -11.37
N VAL A 152 12.59 8.55 -10.43
CA VAL A 152 13.64 7.53 -10.63
C VAL A 152 13.02 6.15 -10.77
N GLU A 153 11.95 5.86 -10.00
CA GLU A 153 11.21 4.60 -10.08
C GLU A 153 10.07 4.67 -11.10
N GLN A 154 9.47 5.86 -11.26
CA GLN A 154 8.33 6.10 -12.13
C GLN A 154 8.56 7.34 -13.02
N PRO A 155 9.18 7.17 -14.21
CA PRO A 155 9.60 8.27 -15.09
C PRO A 155 8.46 9.19 -15.55
N ASP A 156 7.22 8.73 -15.57
CA ASP A 156 6.04 9.53 -15.92
C ASP A 156 5.66 10.58 -14.86
N LEU A 157 6.34 10.60 -13.70
CA LEU A 157 6.22 11.67 -12.71
C LEU A 157 7.01 12.93 -13.10
N VAL A 158 7.83 12.88 -14.15
CA VAL A 158 8.47 14.08 -14.72
C VAL A 158 7.41 14.92 -15.43
N GLU A 159 7.22 16.16 -14.96
CA GLU A 159 6.31 17.10 -15.63
C GLU A 159 6.89 17.51 -16.99
N THR A 160 6.16 17.16 -18.05
CA THR A 160 6.63 17.38 -19.43
C THR A 160 6.83 18.85 -19.78
N ALA A 161 6.05 19.75 -19.16
CA ALA A 161 6.12 21.19 -19.45
C ALA A 161 7.40 21.85 -18.91
N VAL A 162 7.96 21.31 -17.82
CA VAL A 162 9.16 21.89 -17.18
C VAL A 162 10.37 20.96 -17.19
N GLY A 163 10.17 19.69 -17.55
CA GLY A 163 11.24 18.70 -17.69
C GLY A 163 11.88 18.25 -16.38
N VAL A 164 11.19 18.47 -15.24
CA VAL A 164 11.64 18.08 -13.90
C VAL A 164 10.50 17.46 -13.11
N GLU A 165 10.84 16.68 -12.10
CA GLU A 165 9.87 16.21 -11.11
C GLU A 165 9.43 17.39 -10.24
N THR A 166 8.13 17.64 -10.20
CA THR A 166 7.53 18.69 -9.37
C THR A 166 6.89 18.15 -8.08
N SER A 167 6.67 16.85 -8.00
CA SER A 167 6.07 16.19 -6.83
C SER A 167 6.34 14.68 -6.86
N SER A 168 6.61 14.09 -5.71
CA SER A 168 6.63 12.63 -5.54
C SER A 168 5.24 12.07 -5.25
N ARG A 169 5.15 10.75 -5.11
CA ARG A 169 3.92 10.07 -4.67
C ARG A 169 4.17 9.31 -3.38
N LEU A 170 3.19 9.37 -2.49
CA LEU A 170 3.15 8.49 -1.32
C LEU A 170 2.36 7.24 -1.70
N GLN A 171 3.01 6.09 -1.65
CA GLN A 171 2.43 4.80 -2.03
C GLN A 171 2.30 3.91 -0.81
N THR A 172 1.10 3.39 -0.54
CA THR A 172 0.93 2.30 0.42
C THR A 172 1.34 1.00 -0.24
N VAL A 173 2.31 0.33 0.33
CA VAL A 173 2.83 -0.95 -0.16
C VAL A 173 2.59 -2.04 0.87
N TRP A 174 2.55 -3.28 0.39
CA TRP A 174 2.35 -4.44 1.22
C TRP A 174 3.25 -5.60 0.79
N GLN A 175 3.60 -6.43 1.74
CA GLN A 175 4.36 -7.65 1.49
C GLN A 175 3.82 -8.78 2.38
N VAL A 176 3.50 -9.92 1.78
CA VAL A 176 3.28 -11.16 2.52
C VAL A 176 4.64 -11.82 2.71
N ARG A 177 5.02 -12.04 3.95
CA ARG A 177 6.30 -12.64 4.33
C ARG A 177 6.08 -13.91 5.12
N VAL A 178 7.06 -14.79 5.06
CA VAL A 178 7.09 -16.04 5.82
C VAL A 178 8.27 -15.99 6.78
N LEU A 179 7.98 -16.07 8.07
CA LEU A 179 8.99 -16.21 9.10
C LEU A 179 9.20 -17.70 9.34
N GLY A 180 10.42 -18.18 9.07
CA GLY A 180 10.84 -19.52 9.41
C GLY A 180 10.90 -19.72 10.92
N GLU A 181 10.64 -20.91 11.40
CA GLU A 181 11.04 -21.32 12.73
C GLU A 181 12.57 -21.27 12.75
N GLU A 182 13.17 -20.31 13.47
CA GLU A 182 14.59 -20.39 13.74
C GLU A 182 14.85 -21.75 14.38
N ALA A 183 15.71 -22.56 13.80
CA ALA A 183 16.13 -23.82 14.39
C ALA A 183 16.62 -23.48 15.80
N GLY A 184 15.78 -23.80 16.78
CA GLY A 184 15.98 -23.43 18.18
C GLY A 184 17.39 -23.83 18.57
N GLY A 185 18.19 -22.83 18.92
CA GLY A 185 19.43 -23.06 19.61
C GLY A 185 19.10 -23.78 20.90
N ALA A 186 19.58 -25.00 20.98
CA ALA A 186 19.62 -25.80 22.22
C ALA A 186 20.59 -25.15 23.22
#